data_60f1ba9078deac669370f23e67289c1d
#
_entry.id   60f1ba9078deac669370f23e67289c1d
#
_cell.length_a   1.000
_cell.length_b   1.000
_cell.length_c   1.000
_cell.angle_alpha   90.00
_cell.angle_beta   90.00
_cell.angle_gamma   90.00
#
_symmetry.space_group_name_H-M   'P 1'
#
loop_
_entity.id
_entity.type
_entity.pdbx_description
1 polymer ?
#
loop_
_entity_poly.entity_id
_entity_poly.type
_entity_poly.pdbx_seq_one_letter_code
_entity_poly.pdbx_strand_id
1 'polypeptide(L)'
;MQRTHNWAVRCLAEHQRLTTSRPDKPAQALFGVVQGAQYEDLRRAAARGLTTITGADGRGFDGYGIGGALEKQNLATIIGWVIEELPDDKPRHLLGISEPDDLFAAVAAGADTFDCVSPSRVARNSALYSPTGRFNVVGARYRRDFGPIDPECDCYTCAHYTRAYLHHLFKSKEILASMLATIHNLRFVIRLVDQIRESIYAGSFDDFREHVLNRYYSARAQ
;
A
#
# COMPACT_ATOMS: atom_id res chain seq x y z
N MET A 1 -4.76 9.34 21.71
CA MET A 1 -3.68 8.41 22.10
C MET A 1 -4.08 7.48 23.23
N GLN A 2 -4.40 7.95 24.43
CA GLN A 2 -4.69 7.08 25.61
C GLN A 2 -5.74 6.00 25.32
N ARG A 3 -6.83 6.34 24.61
CA ARG A 3 -7.86 5.36 24.23
C ARG A 3 -7.30 4.24 23.34
N THR A 4 -6.49 4.59 22.34
CA THR A 4 -5.85 3.60 21.46
C THR A 4 -4.92 2.68 22.23
N HIS A 5 -4.12 3.22 23.16
CA HIS A 5 -3.25 2.44 24.03
C HIS A 5 -4.03 1.46 24.93
N ASN A 6 -5.10 1.93 25.56
CA ASN A 6 -5.97 1.08 26.38
C ASN A 6 -6.60 -0.05 25.57
N TRP A 7 -7.00 0.24 24.30
CA TRP A 7 -7.51 -0.79 23.40
C TRP A 7 -6.42 -1.77 22.99
N ALA A 8 -5.18 -1.31 22.72
CA ALA A 8 -4.06 -2.16 22.36
C ALA A 8 -3.78 -3.21 23.44
N VAL A 9 -3.75 -2.82 24.72
CA VAL A 9 -3.61 -3.75 25.86
C VAL A 9 -4.72 -4.81 25.86
N ARG A 10 -5.97 -4.37 25.73
CA ARG A 10 -7.13 -5.29 25.74
C ARG A 10 -7.13 -6.23 24.54
N CYS A 11 -6.80 -5.72 23.35
CA CYS A 11 -6.75 -6.52 22.13
C CYS A 11 -5.65 -7.59 22.20
N LEU A 12 -4.46 -7.24 22.73
CA LEU A 12 -3.37 -8.19 22.88
C LEU A 12 -3.75 -9.32 23.86
N ALA A 13 -4.33 -8.98 25.01
CA ALA A 13 -4.77 -9.97 26.00
C ALA A 13 -5.84 -10.91 25.43
N GLU A 14 -6.84 -10.38 24.73
CA GLU A 14 -7.89 -11.18 24.14
C GLU A 14 -7.38 -12.04 22.96
N HIS A 15 -6.47 -11.49 22.15
CA HIS A 15 -5.82 -12.22 21.06
C HIS A 15 -5.06 -13.46 21.61
N GLN A 16 -4.27 -13.31 22.66
CA GLN A 16 -3.56 -14.42 23.32
C GLN A 16 -4.52 -15.47 23.89
N ARG A 17 -5.57 -15.01 24.58
CA ARG A 17 -6.60 -15.91 25.12
C ARG A 17 -7.26 -16.73 24.01
N LEU A 18 -7.65 -16.11 22.91
CA LEU A 18 -8.27 -16.77 21.77
C LEU A 18 -7.30 -17.71 21.03
N THR A 19 -6.04 -17.33 20.87
CA THR A 19 -5.02 -18.18 20.25
C THR A 19 -4.79 -19.44 21.06
N THR A 20 -4.66 -19.32 22.38
CA THR A 20 -4.50 -20.46 23.29
C THR A 20 -5.72 -21.37 23.32
N SER A 21 -6.94 -20.82 23.19
CA SER A 21 -8.18 -21.61 23.18
C SER A 21 -8.45 -22.37 21.88
N ARG A 22 -7.64 -22.15 20.84
CA ARG A 22 -7.81 -22.76 19.50
C ARG A 22 -6.48 -23.32 18.96
N PRO A 23 -5.87 -24.31 19.64
CA PRO A 23 -4.54 -24.82 19.28
C PRO A 23 -4.49 -25.53 17.93
N ASP A 24 -5.64 -25.95 17.41
CA ASP A 24 -5.83 -26.57 16.09
C ASP A 24 -5.88 -25.56 14.92
N LYS A 25 -5.93 -24.26 15.22
CA LYS A 25 -5.96 -23.19 14.22
C LYS A 25 -4.58 -22.52 14.08
N PRO A 26 -4.20 -22.08 12.87
CA PRO A 26 -2.99 -21.28 12.69
C PRO A 26 -3.02 -20.04 13.56
N ALA A 27 -1.89 -19.72 14.20
CA ALA A 27 -1.74 -18.45 14.91
C ALA A 27 -1.80 -17.29 13.91
N GLN A 28 -2.52 -16.24 14.28
CA GLN A 28 -2.61 -15.01 13.51
C GLN A 28 -1.67 -13.97 14.10
N ALA A 29 -1.00 -13.18 13.27
CA ALA A 29 -0.24 -12.04 13.73
C ALA A 29 -1.17 -10.90 14.18
N LEU A 30 -0.78 -10.19 15.24
CA LEU A 30 -1.49 -9.00 15.72
C LEU A 30 -0.57 -7.78 15.65
N PHE A 31 -0.99 -6.74 14.92
CA PHE A 31 -0.23 -5.51 14.79
C PHE A 31 -0.79 -4.41 15.70
N GLY A 32 0.12 -3.72 16.42
CA GLY A 32 -0.19 -2.51 17.16
C GLY A 32 -0.27 -1.31 16.21
N VAL A 33 -1.32 -0.47 16.32
CA VAL A 33 -1.50 0.67 15.41
C VAL A 33 -1.05 1.97 16.06
N VAL A 34 -0.01 2.58 15.49
CA VAL A 34 0.54 3.88 15.90
C VAL A 34 -0.34 5.00 15.38
N GLN A 35 -0.78 5.87 16.28
CA GLN A 35 -1.53 7.09 16.01
C GLN A 35 -0.68 8.33 16.34
N GLY A 36 -1.20 9.55 16.15
CA GLY A 36 -0.51 10.79 16.53
C GLY A 36 -0.68 11.93 15.53
N ALA A 37 -1.48 11.72 14.47
CA ALA A 37 -1.71 12.70 13.40
C ALA A 37 -0.39 13.27 12.82
N GLN A 38 -0.22 14.60 12.79
CA GLN A 38 0.95 15.29 12.26
C GLN A 38 1.95 15.71 13.34
N TYR A 39 1.77 15.26 14.60
CA TYR A 39 2.54 15.73 15.74
C TYR A 39 3.64 14.73 16.11
N GLU A 40 4.90 15.16 16.05
CA GLU A 40 6.07 14.32 16.31
C GLU A 40 6.06 13.72 17.71
N ASP A 41 5.83 14.55 18.74
CA ASP A 41 5.78 14.12 20.14
C ASP A 41 4.73 13.03 20.37
N LEU A 42 3.55 13.17 19.74
CA LEU A 42 2.48 12.20 19.84
C LEU A 42 2.81 10.90 19.06
N ARG A 43 3.43 10.99 17.89
CA ARG A 43 3.87 9.82 17.10
C ARG A 43 4.90 9.00 17.84
N ARG A 44 5.96 9.66 18.33
CA ARG A 44 7.02 9.02 19.11
C ARG A 44 6.47 8.41 20.39
N ALA A 45 5.66 9.14 21.15
CA ALA A 45 5.04 8.62 22.37
C ALA A 45 4.09 7.44 22.10
N ALA A 46 3.34 7.44 20.99
CA ALA A 46 2.48 6.33 20.61
C ALA A 46 3.29 5.09 20.24
N ALA A 47 4.35 5.24 19.45
CA ALA A 47 5.23 4.14 19.05
C ALA A 47 5.90 3.51 20.29
N ARG A 48 6.60 4.29 21.11
CA ARG A 48 7.20 3.82 22.38
C ARG A 48 6.19 3.13 23.27
N GLY A 49 5.00 3.73 23.45
CA GLY A 49 3.97 3.16 24.31
C GLY A 49 3.49 1.78 23.84
N LEU A 50 3.42 1.55 22.50
CA LEU A 50 3.04 0.25 21.96
C LEU A 50 4.13 -0.82 22.14
N THR A 51 5.40 -0.46 22.05
CA THR A 51 6.51 -1.43 22.21
C THR A 51 6.64 -1.94 23.65
N THR A 52 6.11 -1.23 24.64
CA THR A 52 6.13 -1.64 26.04
C THR A 52 4.97 -2.56 26.45
N ILE A 53 3.94 -2.70 25.58
CA ILE A 53 2.79 -3.57 25.88
C ILE A 53 3.19 -5.02 25.64
N THR A 54 3.07 -5.82 26.70
CA THR A 54 3.23 -7.27 26.64
C THR A 54 2.02 -7.98 27.23
N GLY A 55 1.73 -9.14 26.70
CA GLY A 55 0.69 -9.99 27.26
C GLY A 55 1.18 -10.90 28.38
N ALA A 56 0.32 -11.80 28.86
CA ALA A 56 0.63 -12.71 29.96
C ALA A 56 1.78 -13.68 29.66
N ASP A 57 2.04 -13.97 28.38
CA ASP A 57 3.14 -14.82 27.91
C ASP A 57 4.45 -14.04 27.66
N GLY A 58 4.48 -12.75 27.99
CA GLY A 58 5.63 -11.86 27.78
C GLY A 58 5.84 -11.40 26.35
N ARG A 59 5.00 -11.83 25.37
CA ARG A 59 5.10 -11.40 23.97
C ARG A 59 4.30 -10.13 23.75
N GLY A 60 4.86 -9.21 22.95
CA GLY A 60 4.19 -8.02 22.45
C GLY A 60 3.49 -8.24 21.11
N PHE A 61 3.35 -7.17 20.34
CA PHE A 61 2.80 -7.22 18.97
C PHE A 61 3.78 -7.89 17.99
N ASP A 62 3.22 -8.51 16.97
CA ASP A 62 3.99 -9.17 15.90
C ASP A 62 4.50 -8.17 14.84
N GLY A 63 3.92 -6.98 14.81
CA GLY A 63 4.30 -5.87 13.94
C GLY A 63 3.57 -4.59 14.30
N TYR A 64 3.78 -3.53 13.55
CA TYR A 64 3.22 -2.21 13.82
C TYR A 64 2.62 -1.59 12.57
N GLY A 65 1.38 -1.08 12.70
CA GLY A 65 0.70 -0.32 11.67
C GLY A 65 0.88 1.18 11.87
N ILE A 66 1.31 1.90 10.85
CA ILE A 66 1.44 3.36 10.86
C ILE A 66 0.16 3.92 10.27
N GLY A 67 -0.73 4.40 11.14
CA GLY A 67 -2.06 4.88 10.78
C GLY A 67 -2.26 6.37 11.01
N GLY A 68 -3.49 6.82 10.73
CA GLY A 68 -3.93 8.20 10.90
C GLY A 68 -3.82 9.04 9.62
N ALA A 69 -4.33 10.28 9.69
CA ALA A 69 -4.26 11.21 8.57
C ALA A 69 -2.80 11.64 8.34
N LEU A 70 -2.17 11.10 7.31
CA LEU A 70 -0.82 11.48 6.90
C LEU A 70 -0.94 12.51 5.78
N GLU A 71 -0.33 13.69 5.98
CA GLU A 71 -0.17 14.66 4.91
C GLU A 71 0.92 14.18 3.97
N LYS A 72 0.62 14.13 2.68
CA LYS A 72 1.55 13.64 1.66
C LYS A 72 2.92 14.34 1.71
N GLN A 73 2.93 15.64 1.97
CA GLN A 73 4.16 16.45 2.03
C GLN A 73 5.10 16.05 3.18
N ASN A 74 4.54 15.51 4.27
CA ASN A 74 5.26 15.14 5.49
C ASN A 74 5.37 13.62 5.68
N LEU A 75 4.97 12.83 4.67
CA LEU A 75 4.85 11.39 4.79
C LEU A 75 6.13 10.72 5.30
N ALA A 76 7.25 10.94 4.60
CA ALA A 76 8.54 10.34 4.95
C ALA A 76 9.02 10.75 6.36
N THR A 77 8.85 12.03 6.72
CA THR A 77 9.22 12.57 8.03
C THR A 77 8.40 11.90 9.15
N ILE A 78 7.09 11.78 8.96
CA ILE A 78 6.20 11.15 9.97
C ILE A 78 6.52 9.66 10.11
N ILE A 79 6.82 8.97 9.02
CA ILE A 79 7.24 7.57 9.07
C ILE A 79 8.56 7.44 9.83
N GLY A 80 9.55 8.30 9.56
CA GLY A 80 10.84 8.32 10.24
C GLY A 80 10.68 8.47 11.76
N TRP A 81 9.87 9.42 12.25
CA TRP A 81 9.60 9.58 13.68
C TRP A 81 9.06 8.32 14.37
N VAL A 82 8.25 7.55 13.64
CA VAL A 82 7.67 6.31 14.17
C VAL A 82 8.69 5.19 14.16
N ILE A 83 9.43 5.04 13.05
CA ILE A 83 10.37 3.94 12.83
C ILE A 83 11.55 4.00 13.80
N GLU A 84 12.05 5.19 14.12
CA GLU A 84 13.11 5.40 15.12
C GLU A 84 12.74 4.86 16.52
N GLU A 85 11.46 4.67 16.80
CA GLU A 85 10.94 4.20 18.09
C GLU A 85 10.46 2.73 18.05
N LEU A 86 10.47 2.09 16.86
CA LEU A 86 10.01 0.72 16.67
C LEU A 86 11.20 -0.25 16.57
N PRO A 87 11.04 -1.51 17.03
CA PRO A 87 12.06 -2.53 16.89
C PRO A 87 12.30 -2.90 15.42
N ASP A 88 13.57 -3.12 15.04
CA ASP A 88 13.97 -3.41 13.66
C ASP A 88 13.55 -4.79 13.16
N ASP A 89 13.34 -5.73 14.07
CA ASP A 89 12.95 -7.12 13.77
C ASP A 89 11.43 -7.29 13.58
N LYS A 90 10.65 -6.20 13.63
CA LYS A 90 9.18 -6.24 13.49
C LYS A 90 8.71 -5.54 12.23
N PRO A 91 7.81 -6.15 11.44
CA PRO A 91 7.28 -5.52 10.23
C PRO A 91 6.50 -4.23 10.54
N ARG A 92 6.68 -3.25 9.67
CA ARG A 92 6.09 -1.90 9.74
C ARG A 92 5.14 -1.73 8.57
N HIS A 93 3.85 -1.72 8.86
CA HIS A 93 2.79 -1.64 7.86
C HIS A 93 2.28 -0.21 7.73
N LEU A 94 2.41 0.39 6.55
CA LEU A 94 1.89 1.74 6.28
C LEU A 94 0.50 1.67 5.65
N LEU A 95 -0.48 2.25 6.33
CA LEU A 95 -1.88 2.18 5.93
C LEU A 95 -2.25 3.22 4.87
N GLY A 96 -2.92 2.78 3.81
CA GLY A 96 -3.65 3.63 2.88
C GLY A 96 -2.83 4.26 1.75
N ILE A 97 -1.66 3.75 1.40
CA ILE A 97 -0.72 4.33 0.42
C ILE A 97 -0.57 3.44 -0.82
N SER A 98 -0.64 4.04 -2.02
CA SER A 98 -0.48 3.31 -3.28
C SER A 98 0.01 4.12 -4.48
N GLU A 99 0.20 5.44 -4.37
CA GLU A 99 0.81 6.18 -5.48
C GLU A 99 2.30 5.87 -5.54
N PRO A 100 2.90 5.74 -6.74
CA PRO A 100 4.29 5.29 -6.86
C PRO A 100 5.31 6.12 -6.06
N ASP A 101 5.20 7.44 -6.11
CA ASP A 101 6.08 8.35 -5.36
C ASP A 101 5.95 8.16 -3.84
N ASP A 102 4.72 7.98 -3.34
CA ASP A 102 4.47 7.73 -1.93
C ASP A 102 5.02 6.36 -1.48
N LEU A 103 4.91 5.32 -2.33
CA LEU A 103 5.48 4.00 -2.05
C LEU A 103 7.00 4.05 -1.93
N PHE A 104 7.69 4.69 -2.88
CA PHE A 104 9.14 4.86 -2.81
C PHE A 104 9.58 5.67 -1.60
N ALA A 105 8.89 6.78 -1.30
CA ALA A 105 9.19 7.60 -0.13
C ALA A 105 8.98 6.83 1.19
N ALA A 106 7.93 6.03 1.27
CA ALA A 106 7.62 5.23 2.43
C ALA A 106 8.63 4.09 2.66
N VAL A 107 9.04 3.39 1.58
CA VAL A 107 10.07 2.36 1.67
C VAL A 107 11.42 2.96 2.06
N ALA A 108 11.81 4.08 1.47
CA ALA A 108 13.03 4.80 1.84
C ALA A 108 13.04 5.24 3.31
N ALA A 109 11.85 5.54 3.87
CA ALA A 109 11.68 5.87 5.28
C ALA A 109 11.56 4.63 6.19
N GLY A 110 11.57 3.39 5.65
CA GLY A 110 11.61 2.14 6.39
C GLY A 110 10.26 1.42 6.57
N ALA A 111 9.24 1.71 5.76
CA ALA A 111 8.00 0.92 5.73
C ALA A 111 8.18 -0.37 4.92
N ASP A 112 7.63 -1.50 5.40
CA ASP A 112 7.81 -2.83 4.82
C ASP A 112 6.62 -3.29 3.98
N THR A 113 5.39 -2.99 4.42
CA THR A 113 4.16 -3.45 3.79
C THR A 113 3.11 -2.36 3.70
N PHE A 114 2.15 -2.53 2.78
CA PHE A 114 1.16 -1.50 2.44
C PHE A 114 -0.22 -2.09 2.20
N ASP A 115 -1.26 -1.30 2.44
CA ASP A 115 -2.60 -1.52 1.91
C ASP A 115 -3.15 -0.25 1.26
N CYS A 116 -4.03 -0.38 0.28
CA CYS A 116 -4.75 0.77 -0.26
C CYS A 116 -5.97 0.39 -1.08
N VAL A 117 -7.02 1.19 -0.95
CA VAL A 117 -8.23 1.07 -1.79
C VAL A 117 -8.11 1.77 -3.15
N SER A 118 -7.09 2.62 -3.35
CA SER A 118 -6.96 3.44 -4.56
C SER A 118 -6.97 2.65 -5.86
N PRO A 119 -6.24 1.52 -6.01
CA PRO A 119 -6.22 0.77 -7.25
C PRO A 119 -7.62 0.36 -7.73
N SER A 120 -8.45 -0.17 -6.84
CA SER A 120 -9.82 -0.56 -7.14
C SER A 120 -10.77 0.63 -7.25
N ARG A 121 -10.58 1.68 -6.43
CA ARG A 121 -11.38 2.90 -6.47
C ARG A 121 -11.23 3.63 -7.81
N VAL A 122 -9.99 3.86 -8.26
CA VAL A 122 -9.75 4.56 -9.53
C VAL A 122 -10.15 3.70 -10.73
N ALA A 123 -10.00 2.36 -10.65
CA ALA A 123 -10.48 1.42 -11.65
C ALA A 123 -11.98 1.56 -11.90
N ARG A 124 -12.79 1.62 -10.83
CA ARG A 124 -14.24 1.84 -10.96
C ARG A 124 -14.61 3.17 -11.64
N ASN A 125 -13.70 4.13 -11.64
CA ASN A 125 -13.83 5.42 -12.32
C ASN A 125 -13.06 5.46 -13.65
N SER A 126 -12.86 4.29 -14.30
CA SER A 126 -12.21 4.13 -15.60
C SER A 126 -10.75 4.62 -15.68
N ALA A 127 -10.10 4.88 -14.54
CA ALA A 127 -8.70 5.27 -14.50
C ALA A 127 -7.79 4.04 -14.33
N LEU A 128 -6.82 3.92 -15.22
CA LEU A 128 -5.89 2.80 -15.29
C LEU A 128 -4.46 3.28 -15.05
N TYR A 129 -3.67 2.49 -14.34
CA TYR A 129 -2.24 2.70 -14.19
C TYR A 129 -1.48 2.23 -15.43
N SER A 130 -0.40 2.91 -15.76
CA SER A 130 0.59 2.45 -16.75
C SER A 130 1.98 2.93 -16.34
N PRO A 131 3.05 2.39 -16.93
CA PRO A 131 4.42 2.86 -16.63
C PRO A 131 4.66 4.34 -16.92
N THR A 132 3.83 4.95 -17.78
CA THR A 132 3.91 6.37 -18.16
C THR A 132 2.85 7.23 -17.47
N GLY A 133 2.26 6.73 -16.39
CA GLY A 133 1.27 7.46 -15.61
C GLY A 133 -0.15 6.89 -15.71
N ARG A 134 -1.05 7.53 -14.99
CA ARG A 134 -2.45 7.13 -14.94
C ARG A 134 -3.26 7.81 -16.05
N PHE A 135 -4.10 7.06 -16.76
CA PHE A 135 -4.95 7.58 -17.80
C PHE A 135 -6.41 7.08 -17.67
N ASN A 136 -7.33 7.80 -18.30
CA ASN A 136 -8.74 7.44 -18.31
C ASN A 136 -9.11 6.76 -19.64
N VAL A 137 -9.51 5.47 -19.58
CA VAL A 137 -9.78 4.64 -20.77
C VAL A 137 -11.06 5.03 -21.53
N VAL A 138 -11.96 5.85 -20.94
CA VAL A 138 -13.17 6.32 -21.67
C VAL A 138 -12.87 7.49 -22.62
N GLY A 139 -11.62 7.96 -22.70
CA GLY A 139 -11.19 8.95 -23.68
C GLY A 139 -11.39 8.47 -25.11
N ALA A 140 -11.76 9.38 -26.02
CA ALA A 140 -12.12 9.04 -27.42
C ALA A 140 -11.00 8.31 -28.18
N ARG A 141 -9.74 8.60 -27.87
CA ARG A 141 -8.55 7.97 -28.47
C ARG A 141 -8.52 6.45 -28.28
N TYR A 142 -9.13 5.92 -27.22
CA TYR A 142 -9.13 4.49 -26.90
C TYR A 142 -10.27 3.70 -27.59
N ARG A 143 -11.21 4.39 -28.26
CA ARG A 143 -12.36 3.74 -28.90
C ARG A 143 -11.97 2.68 -29.93
N ARG A 144 -10.83 2.84 -30.60
CA ARG A 144 -10.30 1.93 -31.62
C ARG A 144 -8.86 1.50 -31.33
N ASP A 145 -8.47 1.53 -30.07
CA ASP A 145 -7.15 1.09 -29.62
C ASP A 145 -7.23 -0.38 -29.22
N PHE A 146 -6.79 -1.25 -30.12
CA PHE A 146 -6.83 -2.70 -29.94
C PHE A 146 -5.59 -3.26 -29.23
N GLY A 147 -4.73 -2.41 -28.67
CA GLY A 147 -3.63 -2.83 -27.81
C GLY A 147 -4.10 -3.14 -26.36
N PRO A 148 -3.28 -3.84 -25.58
CA PRO A 148 -3.52 -4.07 -24.16
C PRO A 148 -3.42 -2.76 -23.37
N ILE A 149 -3.84 -2.75 -22.08
CA ILE A 149 -3.67 -1.58 -21.20
C ILE A 149 -2.19 -1.21 -21.12
N ASP A 150 -1.36 -2.20 -20.86
CA ASP A 150 0.10 -2.08 -20.80
C ASP A 150 0.71 -3.32 -21.47
N PRO A 151 1.52 -3.15 -22.54
CA PRO A 151 2.14 -4.27 -23.24
C PRO A 151 3.21 -5.01 -22.39
N GLU A 152 3.73 -4.39 -21.35
CA GLU A 152 4.70 -5.00 -20.42
C GLU A 152 4.02 -5.72 -19.25
N CYS A 153 2.67 -5.66 -19.16
CA CYS A 153 1.91 -6.22 -18.03
C CYS A 153 1.43 -7.65 -18.33
N ASP A 154 1.69 -8.55 -17.40
CA ASP A 154 1.33 -9.97 -17.46
C ASP A 154 -0.05 -10.30 -16.85
N CYS A 155 -0.85 -9.30 -16.46
CA CYS A 155 -2.14 -9.55 -15.83
C CYS A 155 -3.14 -10.15 -16.83
N TYR A 156 -4.14 -10.86 -16.28
CA TYR A 156 -5.23 -11.46 -17.06
C TYR A 156 -5.90 -10.47 -18.02
N THR A 157 -6.13 -9.23 -17.57
CA THR A 157 -6.77 -8.21 -18.42
C THR A 157 -5.91 -7.83 -19.61
N CYS A 158 -4.61 -7.61 -19.43
CA CYS A 158 -3.70 -7.25 -20.52
C CYS A 158 -3.47 -8.41 -21.50
N ALA A 159 -3.48 -9.66 -21.00
CA ALA A 159 -3.30 -10.85 -21.84
C ALA A 159 -4.51 -11.15 -22.74
N HIS A 160 -5.74 -10.76 -22.34
CA HIS A 160 -6.96 -11.21 -22.99
C HIS A 160 -7.85 -10.10 -23.55
N TYR A 161 -7.64 -8.83 -23.16
CA TYR A 161 -8.54 -7.73 -23.52
C TYR A 161 -7.79 -6.50 -24.00
N THR A 162 -8.48 -5.69 -24.81
CA THR A 162 -7.93 -4.46 -25.41
C THR A 162 -8.46 -3.21 -24.71
N ARG A 163 -7.77 -2.08 -24.87
CA ARG A 163 -8.24 -0.77 -24.42
C ARG A 163 -9.58 -0.41 -25.08
N ALA A 164 -9.78 -0.75 -26.37
CA ALA A 164 -11.05 -0.53 -27.06
C ALA A 164 -12.22 -1.31 -26.42
N TYR A 165 -11.99 -2.55 -26.01
CA TYR A 165 -13.00 -3.35 -25.32
C TYR A 165 -13.36 -2.77 -23.95
N LEU A 166 -12.36 -2.42 -23.15
CA LEU A 166 -12.58 -1.74 -21.86
C LEU A 166 -13.31 -0.41 -22.05
N HIS A 167 -12.91 0.41 -23.03
CA HIS A 167 -13.61 1.64 -23.39
C HIS A 167 -15.09 1.37 -23.66
N HIS A 168 -15.41 0.37 -24.48
CA HIS A 168 -16.78 -0.03 -24.78
C HIS A 168 -17.54 -0.43 -23.50
N LEU A 169 -16.98 -1.32 -22.67
CA LEU A 169 -17.62 -1.78 -21.46
C LEU A 169 -17.93 -0.61 -20.48
N PHE A 170 -17.00 0.32 -20.30
CA PHE A 170 -17.24 1.51 -19.45
C PHE A 170 -18.32 2.42 -20.04
N LYS A 171 -18.34 2.62 -21.37
CA LYS A 171 -19.40 3.42 -22.03
C LYS A 171 -20.77 2.76 -21.92
N SER A 172 -20.82 1.43 -21.96
CA SER A 172 -22.04 0.64 -21.77
C SER A 172 -22.42 0.44 -20.29
N LYS A 173 -21.60 0.96 -19.36
CA LYS A 173 -21.79 0.84 -17.89
C LYS A 173 -21.83 -0.60 -17.40
N GLU A 174 -21.08 -1.49 -18.05
CA GLU A 174 -20.94 -2.88 -17.65
C GLU A 174 -20.06 -3.03 -16.40
N ILE A 175 -20.50 -3.84 -15.45
CA ILE A 175 -19.74 -4.11 -14.20
C ILE A 175 -18.39 -4.77 -14.51
N LEU A 176 -18.33 -5.60 -15.55
CA LEU A 176 -17.12 -6.28 -16.00
C LEU A 176 -15.97 -5.28 -16.28
N ALA A 177 -16.29 -4.07 -16.74
CA ALA A 177 -15.28 -3.01 -16.93
C ALA A 177 -14.48 -2.74 -15.66
N SER A 178 -15.19 -2.54 -14.55
CA SER A 178 -14.57 -2.26 -13.24
C SER A 178 -13.77 -3.45 -12.71
N MET A 179 -14.24 -4.67 -12.96
CA MET A 179 -13.52 -5.90 -12.55
C MET A 179 -12.20 -6.04 -13.30
N LEU A 180 -12.22 -5.96 -14.64
CA LEU A 180 -11.03 -6.06 -15.48
C LEU A 180 -10.01 -4.94 -15.19
N ALA A 181 -10.50 -3.71 -15.03
CA ALA A 181 -9.68 -2.57 -14.65
C ALA A 181 -9.03 -2.75 -13.26
N THR A 182 -9.77 -3.33 -12.29
CA THR A 182 -9.24 -3.60 -10.94
C THR A 182 -8.14 -4.66 -10.98
N ILE A 183 -8.33 -5.75 -11.74
CA ILE A 183 -7.31 -6.80 -11.91
C ILE A 183 -5.99 -6.18 -12.39
N HIS A 184 -6.06 -5.32 -13.41
CA HIS A 184 -4.88 -4.65 -13.94
C HIS A 184 -4.24 -3.69 -12.93
N ASN A 185 -5.02 -2.81 -12.32
CA ASN A 185 -4.51 -1.82 -11.38
C ASN A 185 -3.88 -2.45 -10.14
N LEU A 186 -4.45 -3.54 -9.62
CA LEU A 186 -3.87 -4.28 -8.52
C LEU A 186 -2.53 -4.91 -8.93
N ARG A 187 -2.48 -5.56 -10.11
CA ARG A 187 -1.23 -6.17 -10.60
C ARG A 187 -0.13 -5.13 -10.78
N PHE A 188 -0.47 -3.93 -11.28
CA PHE A 188 0.50 -2.84 -11.43
C PHE A 188 1.14 -2.46 -10.10
N VAL A 189 0.34 -2.23 -9.05
CA VAL A 189 0.86 -1.81 -7.73
C VAL A 189 1.63 -2.94 -7.05
N ILE A 190 1.12 -4.18 -7.09
CA ILE A 190 1.80 -5.35 -6.49
C ILE A 190 3.17 -5.56 -7.18
N ARG A 191 3.20 -5.56 -8.52
CA ARG A 191 4.44 -5.70 -9.28
C ARG A 191 5.45 -4.59 -8.95
N LEU A 192 4.99 -3.35 -8.80
CA LEU A 192 5.86 -2.24 -8.42
C LEU A 192 6.51 -2.48 -7.04
N VAL A 193 5.73 -2.91 -6.05
CA VAL A 193 6.26 -3.21 -4.71
C VAL A 193 7.23 -4.40 -4.75
N ASP A 194 6.94 -5.43 -5.53
CA ASP A 194 7.88 -6.55 -5.74
C ASP A 194 9.20 -6.08 -6.36
N GLN A 195 9.14 -5.23 -7.38
CA GLN A 195 10.33 -4.66 -8.03
C GLN A 195 11.11 -3.73 -7.10
N ILE A 196 10.44 -2.96 -6.25
CA ILE A 196 11.08 -2.15 -5.20
C ILE A 196 11.89 -3.07 -4.27
N ARG A 197 11.30 -4.17 -3.80
CA ARG A 197 11.99 -5.15 -2.95
C ARG A 197 13.21 -5.76 -3.64
N GLU A 198 13.06 -6.17 -4.90
CA GLU A 198 14.17 -6.70 -5.71
C GLU A 198 15.30 -5.68 -5.87
N SER A 199 14.97 -4.40 -6.09
CA SER A 199 15.97 -3.34 -6.21
C SER A 199 16.75 -3.09 -4.91
N ILE A 200 16.12 -3.30 -3.74
CA ILE A 200 16.80 -3.24 -2.44
C ILE A 200 17.82 -4.39 -2.33
N TYR A 201 17.41 -5.62 -2.66
CA TYR A 201 18.34 -6.77 -2.64
C TYR A 201 19.50 -6.61 -3.62
N ALA A 202 19.28 -5.97 -4.76
CA ALA A 202 20.29 -5.68 -5.76
C ALA A 202 21.16 -4.45 -5.44
N GLY A 203 20.86 -3.68 -4.39
CA GLY A 203 21.56 -2.44 -4.06
C GLY A 203 21.33 -1.30 -5.06
N SER A 204 20.24 -1.34 -5.84
CA SER A 204 19.93 -0.38 -6.91
C SER A 204 18.64 0.40 -6.66
N PHE A 205 18.21 0.53 -5.41
CA PHE A 205 16.92 1.14 -5.05
C PHE A 205 16.77 2.58 -5.56
N ASP A 206 17.79 3.42 -5.39
CA ASP A 206 17.72 4.83 -5.77
C ASP A 206 17.66 5.02 -7.29
N ASP A 207 18.47 4.27 -8.05
CA ASP A 207 18.44 4.28 -9.52
C ASP A 207 17.09 3.79 -10.05
N PHE A 208 16.55 2.73 -9.46
CA PHE A 208 15.25 2.18 -9.81
C PHE A 208 14.13 3.18 -9.51
N ARG A 209 14.17 3.83 -8.34
CA ARG A 209 13.22 4.90 -7.96
C ARG A 209 13.20 6.03 -8.98
N GLU A 210 14.39 6.55 -9.32
CA GLU A 210 14.53 7.64 -10.28
C GLU A 210 13.99 7.25 -11.65
N HIS A 211 14.37 6.08 -12.15
CA HIS A 211 13.89 5.55 -13.43
C HIS A 211 12.36 5.46 -13.49
N VAL A 212 11.74 4.84 -12.48
CA VAL A 212 10.29 4.63 -12.44
C VAL A 212 9.55 5.95 -12.32
N LEU A 213 9.97 6.86 -11.42
CA LEU A 213 9.27 8.12 -11.21
C LEU A 213 9.40 9.05 -12.41
N ASN A 214 10.57 9.12 -13.03
CA ASN A 214 10.77 9.89 -14.26
C ASN A 214 9.86 9.37 -15.38
N ARG A 215 9.77 8.05 -15.58
CA ARG A 215 8.89 7.43 -16.58
C ARG A 215 7.42 7.68 -16.25
N TYR A 216 7.01 7.50 -15.00
CA TYR A 216 5.60 7.61 -14.58
C TYR A 216 5.06 9.04 -14.66
N TYR A 217 5.87 10.03 -14.36
CA TYR A 217 5.46 11.43 -14.37
C TYR A 217 5.80 12.19 -15.66
N SER A 218 6.50 11.59 -16.62
CA SER A 218 6.87 12.21 -17.89
C SER A 218 5.69 12.75 -18.71
N ALA A 219 4.55 12.05 -18.69
CA ALA A 219 3.35 12.46 -19.41
C ALA A 219 2.60 13.66 -18.80
N ARG A 220 2.93 14.07 -17.57
CA ARG A 220 2.36 15.26 -16.91
C ARG A 220 3.10 16.56 -17.26
N ALA A 221 4.27 16.44 -17.88
CA ALA A 221 5.12 17.57 -18.27
C ALA A 221 4.84 18.06 -19.71
N GLN A 222 3.91 17.44 -20.43
CA GLN A 222 3.40 17.81 -21.76
C GLN A 222 1.92 18.20 -21.68
#